data_3a6301f5c6ffb0cbf86de750da2c3544
#
_entry.id   3a6301f5c6ffb0cbf86de750da2c3544
#
_cell.length_a   1.000
_cell.length_b   1.000
_cell.length_c   1.000
_cell.angle_alpha   90.00
_cell.angle_beta   90.00
_cell.angle_gamma   90.00
#
_symmetry.space_group_name_H-M   'P 1'
#
loop_
_entity.id
_entity.type
_entity.pdbx_description
1 polymer ?
#
loop_
_entity_poly.entity_id
_entity_poly.type
_entity_poly.pdbx_seq_one_letter_code
_entity_poly.pdbx_strand_id
1 'polypeptide(L)'
;MYFIRDASEQGANLAVLPEYHLTSWVPNHPEFIATSRNSIEFLSRYQALAQELNVSIVPGTFCCVHDDYETAVPDHPAQRMYNVAYFINGGTGEICSSYQKRNLWHPERPFLIPGTQPHQAFDIPHIFGEEYSLRGGLLICWDLAYPEATRQLIADGAKLIIVPSFWHLSDIDHAGGLNAGSEKVFLNSVMAARAFENTCAVVLCNSGGFSQVSMPVLGGYGKLEPGEETMSVVDVDFDILEIAENNYKVREDMERRNWKYTTESDLYNQC
;
A
#
# COMPACT_ATOMS: atom_id res chain seq x y z
N MET A 1 0.63 -7.20 16.74
CA MET A 1 -0.06 -8.52 16.78
C MET A 1 -1.39 -8.48 17.55
N TYR A 2 -1.50 -7.68 18.61
CA TYR A 2 -2.76 -7.54 19.37
C TYR A 2 -3.95 -7.16 18.46
N PHE A 3 -3.86 -6.06 17.72
CA PHE A 3 -4.95 -5.63 16.81
C PHE A 3 -5.33 -6.65 15.74
N ILE A 4 -4.39 -7.48 15.26
CA ILE A 4 -4.72 -8.51 14.27
C ILE A 4 -5.58 -9.60 14.90
N ARG A 5 -5.31 -9.99 16.15
CA ARG A 5 -6.13 -10.95 16.88
C ARG A 5 -7.53 -10.40 17.16
N ASP A 6 -7.59 -9.17 17.62
CA ASP A 6 -8.87 -8.46 17.86
C ASP A 6 -9.68 -8.32 16.55
N ALA A 7 -9.03 -7.96 15.43
CA ALA A 7 -9.69 -7.93 14.12
C ALA A 7 -10.22 -9.33 13.69
N SER A 8 -9.43 -10.38 13.94
CA SER A 8 -9.87 -11.77 13.68
C SER A 8 -11.10 -12.14 14.51
N GLU A 9 -11.14 -11.78 15.78
CA GLU A 9 -12.30 -12.00 16.67
C GLU A 9 -13.55 -11.26 16.18
N GLN A 10 -13.37 -10.14 15.48
CA GLN A 10 -14.44 -9.36 14.85
C GLN A 10 -14.78 -9.85 13.43
N GLY A 11 -14.18 -10.94 12.95
CA GLY A 11 -14.48 -11.55 11.67
C GLY A 11 -13.78 -10.94 10.46
N ALA A 12 -12.72 -10.14 10.66
CA ALA A 12 -11.95 -9.57 9.56
C ALA A 12 -11.28 -10.66 8.70
N ASN A 13 -11.35 -10.50 7.38
CA ASN A 13 -10.68 -11.38 6.42
C ASN A 13 -9.28 -10.89 6.03
N LEU A 14 -9.03 -9.57 6.14
CA LEU A 14 -7.78 -8.90 5.83
C LEU A 14 -7.43 -7.90 6.92
N ALA A 15 -6.21 -7.97 7.44
CA ALA A 15 -5.63 -6.99 8.35
C ALA A 15 -4.49 -6.23 7.66
N VAL A 16 -4.51 -4.89 7.76
CA VAL A 16 -3.48 -4.03 7.17
C VAL A 16 -2.85 -3.18 8.26
N LEU A 17 -1.53 -3.19 8.34
CA LEU A 17 -0.73 -2.36 9.24
C LEU A 17 -0.06 -1.21 8.48
N PRO A 18 0.32 -0.10 9.15
CA PRO A 18 0.94 1.03 8.48
C PRO A 18 2.41 0.77 8.10
N GLU A 19 2.92 1.59 7.20
CA GLU A 19 4.33 1.66 6.83
C GLU A 19 5.20 1.91 8.07
N TYR A 20 6.38 1.32 8.14
CA TYR A 20 7.37 1.45 9.24
C TYR A 20 6.83 1.13 10.64
N HIS A 21 5.77 0.32 10.76
CA HIS A 21 5.11 0.03 12.05
C HIS A 21 6.03 -0.60 13.11
N LEU A 22 7.11 -1.27 12.70
CA LEU A 22 8.10 -1.86 13.64
C LEU A 22 9.13 -0.86 14.15
N THR A 23 9.44 0.17 13.38
CA THR A 23 10.61 1.01 13.61
C THR A 23 10.32 2.49 13.69
N SER A 24 9.16 2.94 13.19
CA SER A 24 8.99 4.33 12.76
C SER A 24 10.05 4.72 11.70
N TRP A 25 10.06 5.96 11.20
CA TRP A 25 11.07 6.41 10.25
C TRP A 25 12.22 7.13 10.98
N VAL A 26 13.18 6.36 11.47
CA VAL A 26 14.38 6.84 12.17
C VAL A 26 15.64 6.17 11.61
N PRO A 27 15.97 6.36 10.32
CA PRO A 27 16.97 5.57 9.61
C PRO A 27 18.41 5.68 10.17
N ASN A 28 18.70 6.73 10.93
CA ASN A 28 20.00 6.92 11.58
C ASN A 28 20.09 6.24 12.96
N HIS A 29 19.00 5.69 13.49
CA HIS A 29 19.01 5.04 14.79
C HIS A 29 19.60 3.63 14.68
N PRO A 30 20.53 3.20 15.56
CA PRO A 30 21.14 1.87 15.48
C PRO A 30 20.13 0.72 15.52
N GLU A 31 19.05 0.86 16.30
CA GLU A 31 18.01 -0.15 16.39
C GLU A 31 17.17 -0.26 15.11
N PHE A 32 17.03 0.82 14.34
CA PHE A 32 16.38 0.79 13.03
C PHE A 32 17.10 -0.18 12.10
N ILE A 33 18.44 -0.05 12.03
CA ILE A 33 19.30 -0.93 11.21
C ILE A 33 19.25 -2.37 11.73
N ALA A 34 19.32 -2.56 13.05
CA ALA A 34 19.25 -3.90 13.65
C ALA A 34 17.92 -4.59 13.35
N THR A 35 16.80 -3.87 13.47
CA THR A 35 15.46 -4.39 13.17
C THR A 35 15.32 -4.70 11.67
N SER A 36 15.85 -3.83 10.81
CA SER A 36 15.84 -4.03 9.35
C SER A 36 16.61 -5.29 8.93
N ARG A 37 17.72 -5.60 9.59
CA ARG A 37 18.48 -6.86 9.38
C ARG A 37 17.69 -8.10 9.82
N ASN A 38 16.85 -7.97 10.82
CA ASN A 38 15.99 -9.05 11.33
C ASN A 38 14.59 -9.09 10.69
N SER A 39 14.39 -8.38 9.59
CA SER A 39 13.08 -8.26 8.93
C SER A 39 12.44 -9.62 8.59
N ILE A 40 13.25 -10.61 8.20
CA ILE A 40 12.79 -11.98 7.89
C ILE A 40 12.18 -12.67 9.11
N GLU A 41 12.74 -12.47 10.32
CA GLU A 41 12.19 -13.06 11.55
C GLU A 41 10.80 -12.46 11.85
N PHE A 42 10.66 -11.14 11.73
CA PHE A 42 9.36 -10.50 11.91
C PHE A 42 8.36 -10.96 10.86
N LEU A 43 8.76 -11.05 9.59
CA LEU A 43 7.90 -11.52 8.50
C LEU A 43 7.40 -12.94 8.79
N SER A 44 8.28 -13.85 9.24
CA SER A 44 7.91 -15.24 9.61
C SER A 44 6.88 -15.30 10.74
N ARG A 45 6.95 -14.37 11.69
CA ARG A 45 5.94 -14.27 12.76
C ARG A 45 4.56 -13.85 12.23
N TYR A 46 4.52 -12.94 11.23
CA TYR A 46 3.26 -12.57 10.57
C TYR A 46 2.71 -13.70 9.70
N GLN A 47 3.57 -14.48 9.06
CA GLN A 47 3.15 -15.67 8.31
C GLN A 47 2.50 -16.71 9.24
N ALA A 48 3.13 -16.99 10.37
CA ALA A 48 2.58 -17.91 11.38
C ALA A 48 1.23 -17.39 11.94
N LEU A 49 1.12 -16.07 12.16
CA LEU A 49 -0.11 -15.46 12.65
C LEU A 49 -1.23 -15.49 11.61
N ALA A 50 -0.92 -15.25 10.33
CA ALA A 50 -1.90 -15.35 9.24
C ALA A 50 -2.44 -16.78 9.12
N GLN A 51 -1.58 -17.77 9.23
CA GLN A 51 -1.97 -19.19 9.24
C GLN A 51 -2.83 -19.54 10.46
N GLU A 52 -2.42 -19.11 11.66
CA GLU A 52 -3.12 -19.38 12.92
C GLU A 52 -4.54 -18.82 12.92
N LEU A 53 -4.69 -17.56 12.48
CA LEU A 53 -5.96 -16.83 12.57
C LEU A 53 -6.86 -16.98 11.34
N ASN A 54 -6.35 -17.57 10.27
CA ASN A 54 -7.01 -17.60 8.95
C ASN A 54 -7.41 -16.18 8.46
N VAL A 55 -6.55 -15.20 8.72
CA VAL A 55 -6.70 -13.79 8.29
C VAL A 55 -5.53 -13.43 7.38
N SER A 56 -5.81 -12.93 6.19
CA SER A 56 -4.75 -12.40 5.33
C SER A 56 -4.16 -11.13 5.96
N ILE A 57 -2.85 -10.96 5.82
CA ILE A 57 -2.15 -9.86 6.49
C ILE A 57 -1.28 -9.09 5.48
N VAL A 58 -1.43 -7.77 5.46
CA VAL A 58 -0.41 -6.85 4.95
C VAL A 58 0.25 -6.21 6.16
N PRO A 59 1.44 -6.71 6.58
CA PRO A 59 2.08 -6.30 7.83
C PRO A 59 2.78 -4.94 7.70
N GLY A 60 2.14 -3.98 7.06
CA GLY A 60 2.75 -2.70 6.73
C GLY A 60 3.92 -2.85 5.78
N THR A 61 5.07 -2.30 6.15
CA THR A 61 6.31 -2.48 5.39
C THR A 61 7.49 -2.86 6.27
N PHE A 62 8.48 -3.49 5.63
CA PHE A 62 9.79 -3.79 6.23
C PHE A 62 10.87 -3.07 5.46
N CYS A 63 11.79 -2.42 6.19
CA CYS A 63 13.07 -2.06 5.61
C CYS A 63 13.96 -3.30 5.63
N CYS A 64 14.41 -3.71 4.44
CA CYS A 64 15.33 -4.85 4.28
C CYS A 64 16.71 -4.33 3.91
N VAL A 65 17.75 -4.76 4.64
CA VAL A 65 19.15 -4.41 4.35
C VAL A 65 19.64 -5.28 3.21
N HIS A 66 20.28 -4.68 2.22
CA HIS A 66 20.97 -5.38 1.15
C HIS A 66 22.48 -5.34 1.39
N ASP A 67 23.10 -6.52 1.47
CA ASP A 67 24.54 -6.65 1.76
C ASP A 67 25.43 -6.61 0.50
N ASP A 68 24.94 -6.14 -0.65
CA ASP A 68 25.76 -6.00 -1.86
C ASP A 68 26.77 -4.87 -1.72
N TYR A 69 27.97 -5.24 -1.27
CA TYR A 69 29.13 -4.36 -1.10
C TYR A 69 29.68 -3.76 -2.41
N GLU A 70 29.24 -4.22 -3.58
CA GLU A 70 29.84 -3.81 -4.86
C GLU A 70 29.35 -2.46 -5.42
N THR A 71 28.34 -1.84 -4.81
CA THR A 71 27.78 -0.56 -5.30
C THR A 71 27.89 0.61 -4.32
N ALA A 72 28.90 0.64 -3.47
CA ALA A 72 29.19 1.79 -2.61
C ALA A 72 29.53 3.02 -3.49
N VAL A 73 28.57 3.91 -3.66
CA VAL A 73 28.83 5.23 -4.23
C VAL A 73 29.51 6.06 -3.12
N PRO A 74 30.60 6.82 -3.40
CA PRO A 74 31.42 7.48 -2.38
C PRO A 74 30.69 8.39 -1.39
N ASP A 75 29.50 8.90 -1.74
CA ASP A 75 28.72 9.84 -0.92
C ASP A 75 27.45 9.23 -0.28
N HIS A 76 27.25 7.91 -0.34
CA HIS A 76 26.10 7.26 0.28
C HIS A 76 26.53 6.32 1.42
N PRO A 77 25.72 6.25 2.52
CA PRO A 77 26.02 5.35 3.63
C PRO A 77 26.18 3.91 3.12
N ALA A 78 27.11 3.18 3.74
CA ALA A 78 27.55 1.84 3.33
C ALA A 78 26.46 0.76 3.34
N GLN A 79 25.23 1.09 3.69
CA GLN A 79 24.08 0.17 3.71
C GLN A 79 22.89 0.80 3.01
N ARG A 80 22.50 0.19 1.91
CA ARG A 80 21.27 0.53 1.20
C ARG A 80 20.16 -0.39 1.68
N MET A 81 18.97 0.15 1.86
CA MET A 81 17.79 -0.56 2.29
C MET A 81 16.70 -0.47 1.24
N TYR A 82 15.81 -1.46 1.26
CA TYR A 82 14.60 -1.49 0.47
C TYR A 82 13.40 -1.38 1.41
N ASN A 83 12.40 -0.62 1.03
CA ASN A 83 11.11 -0.56 1.72
C ASN A 83 10.13 -1.48 0.99
N VAL A 84 9.70 -2.57 1.63
CA VAL A 84 8.95 -3.66 0.99
C VAL A 84 7.67 -3.94 1.76
N ALA A 85 6.54 -3.94 1.05
CA ALA A 85 5.26 -4.46 1.52
C ALA A 85 5.06 -5.90 1.06
N TYR A 86 4.35 -6.70 1.86
CA TYR A 86 4.02 -8.10 1.56
C TYR A 86 2.52 -8.33 1.72
N PHE A 87 1.96 -9.21 0.91
CA PHE A 87 0.64 -9.78 1.13
C PHE A 87 0.79 -11.23 1.55
N ILE A 88 0.33 -11.56 2.75
CA ILE A 88 0.40 -12.89 3.35
C ILE A 88 -1.00 -13.51 3.34
N ASN A 89 -1.15 -14.70 2.79
CA ASN A 89 -2.41 -15.43 2.72
C ASN A 89 -2.83 -15.93 4.11
N GLY A 90 -4.08 -15.67 4.48
CA GLY A 90 -4.74 -16.29 5.63
C GLY A 90 -4.86 -17.81 5.46
N GLY A 91 -4.71 -18.55 6.55
CA GLY A 91 -4.82 -20.01 6.55
C GLY A 91 -3.56 -20.74 6.07
N THR A 92 -2.86 -20.27 5.04
CA THR A 92 -1.59 -20.90 4.60
C THR A 92 -0.35 -20.22 5.16
N GLY A 93 -0.40 -18.90 5.41
CA GLY A 93 0.76 -18.11 5.78
C GLY A 93 1.75 -17.85 4.63
N GLU A 94 1.40 -18.22 3.40
CA GLU A 94 2.25 -18.01 2.23
C GLU A 94 2.25 -16.54 1.80
N ILE A 95 3.40 -16.07 1.31
CA ILE A 95 3.53 -14.74 0.71
C ILE A 95 3.04 -14.83 -0.73
N CYS A 96 1.88 -14.23 -1.02
CA CYS A 96 1.30 -14.21 -2.36
C CYS A 96 1.91 -13.12 -3.23
N SER A 97 2.33 -12.00 -2.63
CA SER A 97 2.93 -10.88 -3.35
C SER A 97 3.86 -10.08 -2.46
N SER A 98 4.82 -9.44 -3.10
CA SER A 98 5.69 -8.44 -2.47
C SER A 98 5.85 -7.24 -3.42
N TYR A 99 5.96 -6.05 -2.84
CA TYR A 99 6.15 -4.81 -3.59
C TYR A 99 7.21 -3.95 -2.93
N GLN A 100 8.25 -3.59 -3.68
CA GLN A 100 9.27 -2.63 -3.26
C GLN A 100 8.84 -1.23 -3.69
N LYS A 101 8.83 -0.29 -2.75
CA LYS A 101 8.44 1.12 -2.98
C LYS A 101 9.23 1.72 -4.14
N ARG A 102 8.54 2.16 -5.19
CA ARG A 102 9.13 2.79 -6.37
C ARG A 102 9.29 4.29 -6.20
N ASN A 103 8.28 4.95 -5.69
CA ASN A 103 8.27 6.39 -5.55
C ASN A 103 8.70 6.76 -4.12
N LEU A 104 10.00 6.99 -3.94
CA LEU A 104 10.55 7.39 -2.65
C LEU A 104 10.24 8.86 -2.36
N TRP A 105 9.71 9.14 -1.15
CA TRP A 105 9.64 10.48 -0.64
C TRP A 105 11.07 11.06 -0.47
N HIS A 106 11.24 12.35 -0.69
CA HIS A 106 12.58 12.93 -0.76
C HIS A 106 13.48 12.68 0.47
N PRO A 107 12.98 12.63 1.74
CA PRO A 107 13.81 12.28 2.89
C PRO A 107 14.23 10.81 2.93
N GLU A 108 13.57 9.91 2.21
CA GLU A 108 13.93 8.49 2.14
C GLU A 108 15.11 8.23 1.18
N ARG A 109 15.29 9.09 0.17
CA ARG A 109 16.24 8.86 -0.95
C ARG A 109 17.71 8.68 -0.52
N PRO A 110 18.19 9.31 0.56
CA PRO A 110 19.56 9.04 1.04
C PRO A 110 19.76 7.63 1.62
N PHE A 111 18.69 6.95 2.03
CA PHE A 111 18.73 5.69 2.78
C PHE A 111 18.17 4.51 2.01
N LEU A 112 17.22 4.74 1.09
CA LEU A 112 16.50 3.69 0.39
C LEU A 112 16.83 3.65 -1.09
N ILE A 113 16.74 2.45 -1.66
CA ILE A 113 16.80 2.19 -3.10
C ILE A 113 15.37 2.05 -3.63
N PRO A 114 14.97 2.81 -4.67
CA PRO A 114 13.66 2.65 -5.28
C PRO A 114 13.51 1.31 -5.97
N GLY A 115 12.29 0.77 -5.96
CA GLY A 115 11.92 -0.40 -6.75
C GLY A 115 12.01 -0.11 -8.25
N THR A 116 12.44 -1.11 -9.03
CA THR A 116 12.56 -1.00 -10.50
C THR A 116 11.51 -1.79 -11.24
N GLN A 117 10.85 -2.76 -10.57
CA GLN A 117 9.81 -3.57 -11.18
C GLN A 117 8.53 -2.74 -11.39
N PRO A 118 7.79 -2.97 -12.48
CA PRO A 118 6.51 -2.31 -12.69
C PRO A 118 5.52 -2.64 -11.56
N HIS A 119 4.51 -1.79 -11.40
CA HIS A 119 3.40 -2.12 -10.50
C HIS A 119 2.58 -3.26 -11.10
N GLN A 120 2.50 -4.39 -10.40
CA GLN A 120 1.80 -5.59 -10.86
C GLN A 120 0.71 -5.99 -9.89
N ALA A 121 -0.45 -6.35 -10.42
CA ALA A 121 -1.53 -6.93 -9.65
C ALA A 121 -1.26 -8.42 -9.40
N PHE A 122 -1.83 -8.95 -8.33
CA PHE A 122 -1.72 -10.36 -7.96
C PHE A 122 -3.10 -10.91 -7.60
N ASP A 123 -3.26 -12.21 -7.73
CA ASP A 123 -4.49 -12.88 -7.34
C ASP A 123 -4.54 -13.00 -5.82
N ILE A 124 -5.61 -12.47 -5.22
CA ILE A 124 -5.86 -12.61 -3.79
C ILE A 124 -6.55 -13.95 -3.56
N PRO A 125 -5.91 -14.88 -2.81
CA PRO A 125 -6.53 -16.18 -2.56
C PRO A 125 -7.78 -16.04 -1.70
N HIS A 126 -8.87 -16.65 -2.12
CA HIS A 126 -10.14 -16.99 -1.48
C HIS A 126 -10.52 -16.34 -0.12
N ILE A 127 -10.19 -15.07 0.12
CA ILE A 127 -10.59 -14.38 1.37
C ILE A 127 -12.10 -14.07 1.37
N PHE A 128 -12.73 -14.04 0.20
CA PHE A 128 -14.13 -13.63 0.03
C PHE A 128 -15.05 -14.74 -0.50
N GLY A 129 -14.66 -16.03 -0.29
CA GLY A 129 -15.38 -17.19 -0.81
C GLY A 129 -14.86 -17.66 -2.18
N GLU A 130 -15.19 -18.90 -2.55
CA GLU A 130 -14.70 -19.54 -3.78
C GLU A 130 -15.25 -18.91 -5.08
N GLU A 131 -16.30 -18.10 -4.99
CA GLU A 131 -16.97 -17.51 -6.14
C GLU A 131 -16.30 -16.23 -6.68
N TYR A 132 -15.44 -15.56 -5.88
CA TYR A 132 -14.82 -14.28 -6.27
C TYR A 132 -13.32 -14.43 -6.51
N SER A 133 -12.91 -14.33 -7.77
CA SER A 133 -11.51 -14.07 -8.12
C SER A 133 -11.23 -12.58 -7.98
N LEU A 134 -10.59 -12.17 -6.89
CA LEU A 134 -10.20 -10.80 -6.65
C LEU A 134 -8.72 -10.60 -6.94
N ARG A 135 -8.38 -9.61 -7.77
CA ARG A 135 -6.99 -9.18 -7.94
C ARG A 135 -6.71 -7.94 -7.09
N GLY A 136 -5.59 -7.98 -6.39
CA GLY A 136 -5.10 -6.87 -5.56
C GLY A 136 -3.84 -6.23 -6.10
N GLY A 137 -3.53 -5.06 -5.58
CA GLY A 137 -2.28 -4.37 -5.82
C GLY A 137 -1.74 -3.74 -4.55
N LEU A 138 -0.42 -3.72 -4.40
CA LEU A 138 0.28 -3.05 -3.29
C LEU A 138 0.89 -1.74 -3.79
N LEU A 139 0.67 -0.67 -3.03
CA LEU A 139 1.37 0.60 -3.13
C LEU A 139 1.88 0.97 -1.73
N ILE A 140 2.83 1.89 -1.63
CA ILE A 140 3.36 2.34 -0.34
C ILE A 140 3.36 3.87 -0.31
N CYS A 141 2.59 4.46 0.61
CA CYS A 141 2.65 5.87 1.02
C CYS A 141 2.71 6.84 -0.17
N TRP A 142 3.90 7.40 -0.47
CA TRP A 142 4.15 8.40 -1.51
C TRP A 142 3.77 7.95 -2.93
N ASP A 143 3.63 6.62 -3.18
CA ASP A 143 3.10 6.11 -4.44
C ASP A 143 1.69 6.65 -4.75
N LEU A 144 0.89 7.00 -3.72
CA LEU A 144 -0.43 7.62 -3.88
C LEU A 144 -0.39 8.97 -4.61
N ALA A 145 0.73 9.70 -4.52
CA ALA A 145 0.88 10.99 -5.21
C ALA A 145 0.94 10.82 -6.74
N TYR A 146 1.20 9.59 -7.22
CA TYR A 146 1.35 9.26 -8.64
C TYR A 146 0.14 8.48 -9.14
N PRO A 147 -0.78 9.10 -9.91
CA PRO A 147 -1.94 8.40 -10.46
C PRO A 147 -1.54 7.23 -11.36
N GLU A 148 -0.37 7.32 -12.00
CA GLU A 148 0.19 6.29 -12.88
C GLU A 148 0.44 4.98 -12.14
N ALA A 149 0.87 5.03 -10.87
CA ALA A 149 1.10 3.86 -10.04
C ALA A 149 -0.19 3.05 -9.85
N THR A 150 -1.28 3.73 -9.47
CA THR A 150 -2.60 3.10 -9.38
C THR A 150 -3.07 2.61 -10.73
N ARG A 151 -2.92 3.43 -11.78
CA ARG A 151 -3.41 3.09 -13.13
C ARG A 151 -2.73 1.85 -13.71
N GLN A 152 -1.44 1.63 -13.45
CA GLN A 152 -0.75 0.41 -13.86
C GLN A 152 -1.37 -0.84 -13.21
N LEU A 153 -1.64 -0.79 -11.89
CA LEU A 153 -2.30 -1.89 -11.19
C LEU A 153 -3.71 -2.18 -11.75
N ILE A 154 -4.47 -1.12 -12.07
CA ILE A 154 -5.80 -1.26 -12.65
C ILE A 154 -5.75 -1.85 -14.05
N ALA A 155 -4.80 -1.42 -14.88
CA ALA A 155 -4.58 -1.98 -16.21
C ALA A 155 -4.21 -3.47 -16.16
N ASP A 156 -3.57 -3.92 -15.07
CA ASP A 156 -3.28 -5.32 -14.78
C ASP A 156 -4.40 -6.03 -13.99
N GLY A 157 -5.59 -5.44 -13.90
CA GLY A 157 -6.82 -6.05 -13.40
C GLY A 157 -7.08 -5.91 -11.89
N ALA A 158 -6.28 -5.14 -11.13
CA ALA A 158 -6.52 -4.96 -9.70
C ALA A 158 -7.88 -4.31 -9.44
N LYS A 159 -8.62 -4.84 -8.47
CA LYS A 159 -9.89 -4.29 -7.96
C LYS A 159 -9.75 -3.77 -6.52
N LEU A 160 -8.70 -4.20 -5.80
CA LEU A 160 -8.36 -3.77 -4.44
C LEU A 160 -6.94 -3.25 -4.41
N ILE A 161 -6.75 -2.00 -4.01
CA ILE A 161 -5.43 -1.39 -3.81
C ILE A 161 -5.19 -1.23 -2.31
N ILE A 162 -4.06 -1.74 -1.81
CA ILE A 162 -3.71 -1.71 -0.40
C ILE A 162 -2.47 -0.85 -0.22
N VAL A 163 -2.56 0.14 0.68
CA VAL A 163 -1.55 1.19 0.83
C VAL A 163 -1.15 1.34 2.30
N PRO A 164 -0.14 0.61 2.77
CA PRO A 164 0.57 0.98 4.00
C PRO A 164 1.22 2.35 3.86
N SER A 165 1.09 3.21 4.88
CA SER A 165 1.55 4.59 4.81
C SER A 165 2.09 5.10 6.15
N PHE A 166 3.08 5.99 6.07
CA PHE A 166 3.65 6.76 7.18
C PHE A 166 3.60 8.24 6.81
N TRP A 167 2.39 8.79 6.71
CA TRP A 167 2.13 10.16 6.28
C TRP A 167 1.55 10.98 7.42
N HIS A 168 2.28 11.99 7.86
CA HIS A 168 1.89 12.82 9.00
C HIS A 168 1.43 14.21 8.56
N LEU A 169 0.53 14.81 9.33
CA LEU A 169 0.08 16.18 9.08
C LEU A 169 1.20 17.22 9.19
N SER A 170 2.28 16.87 9.90
CA SER A 170 3.47 17.71 10.06
C SER A 170 4.44 17.66 8.88
N ASP A 171 4.20 16.80 7.87
CA ASP A 171 5.11 16.61 6.75
C ASP A 171 5.15 17.81 5.80
N ILE A 172 4.18 18.72 5.92
CA ILE A 172 4.09 19.92 5.09
C ILE A 172 5.20 20.96 5.36
N ASP A 173 5.93 20.84 6.48
CA ASP A 173 7.07 21.71 6.80
C ASP A 173 6.76 23.23 6.72
N HIS A 174 7.53 23.99 5.93
CA HIS A 174 7.41 25.46 5.86
C HIS A 174 6.11 25.96 5.23
N ALA A 175 5.47 25.18 4.38
CA ALA A 175 4.20 25.55 3.77
C ALA A 175 3.00 25.43 4.72
N GLY A 176 3.17 24.86 5.93
CA GLY A 176 2.13 24.75 6.96
C GLY A 176 1.50 26.09 7.36
N GLY A 177 2.24 27.19 7.19
CA GLY A 177 1.72 28.55 7.37
C GLY A 177 0.62 28.96 6.37
N LEU A 178 0.55 28.33 5.20
CA LEU A 178 -0.48 28.57 4.20
C LEU A 178 -1.76 27.79 4.49
N ASN A 179 -1.62 26.53 4.83
CA ASN A 179 -2.74 25.65 5.20
C ASN A 179 -2.24 24.47 6.05
N ALA A 180 -2.39 24.54 7.36
CA ALA A 180 -1.99 23.47 8.26
C ALA A 180 -2.75 22.14 8.04
N GLY A 181 -3.87 22.17 7.30
CA GLY A 181 -4.68 21.00 6.96
C GLY A 181 -4.41 20.44 5.56
N SER A 182 -3.36 20.88 4.84
CA SER A 182 -3.14 20.49 3.45
C SER A 182 -2.97 18.99 3.27
N GLU A 183 -2.24 18.31 4.17
CA GLU A 183 -2.06 16.86 4.13
C GLU A 183 -3.38 16.11 4.28
N LYS A 184 -4.27 16.58 5.19
CA LYS A 184 -5.62 16.05 5.34
C LYS A 184 -6.44 16.24 4.07
N VAL A 185 -6.36 17.41 3.46
CA VAL A 185 -7.07 17.71 2.20
C VAL A 185 -6.56 16.79 1.10
N PHE A 186 -5.25 16.65 0.96
CA PHE A 186 -4.66 15.77 -0.05
C PHE A 186 -5.08 14.32 0.16
N LEU A 187 -4.87 13.73 1.35
CA LEU A 187 -5.18 12.33 1.63
C LEU A 187 -6.66 12.00 1.38
N ASN A 188 -7.58 12.85 1.84
CA ASN A 188 -9.01 12.62 1.58
C ASN A 188 -9.36 12.70 0.09
N SER A 189 -8.78 13.68 -0.62
CA SER A 189 -9.06 13.90 -2.05
C SER A 189 -8.46 12.78 -2.90
N VAL A 190 -7.20 12.40 -2.64
CA VAL A 190 -6.53 11.37 -3.43
C VAL A 190 -7.18 10.01 -3.24
N MET A 191 -7.60 9.65 -2.01
CA MET A 191 -8.29 8.40 -1.75
C MET A 191 -9.61 8.31 -2.52
N ALA A 192 -10.42 9.37 -2.49
CA ALA A 192 -11.66 9.43 -3.24
C ALA A 192 -11.40 9.39 -4.77
N ALA A 193 -10.41 10.16 -5.25
CA ALA A 193 -10.05 10.19 -6.66
C ALA A 193 -9.59 8.82 -7.15
N ARG A 194 -8.63 8.18 -6.46
CA ARG A 194 -8.11 6.85 -6.85
C ARG A 194 -9.20 5.80 -6.89
N ALA A 195 -10.12 5.80 -5.93
CA ALA A 195 -11.24 4.87 -5.93
C ALA A 195 -12.19 5.13 -7.11
N PHE A 196 -12.58 6.39 -7.32
CA PHE A 196 -13.58 6.76 -8.32
C PHE A 196 -13.06 6.61 -9.77
N GLU A 197 -11.92 7.23 -10.08
CA GLU A 197 -11.34 7.26 -11.44
C GLU A 197 -10.86 5.90 -11.95
N ASN A 198 -10.82 4.89 -11.06
CA ASN A 198 -10.33 3.55 -11.35
C ASN A 198 -11.36 2.44 -11.08
N THR A 199 -12.55 2.80 -10.58
CA THR A 199 -13.59 1.84 -10.17
C THR A 199 -13.02 0.70 -9.31
N CYS A 200 -12.27 1.06 -8.26
CA CYS A 200 -11.60 0.12 -7.35
C CYS A 200 -11.81 0.49 -5.88
N ALA A 201 -11.64 -0.48 -5.00
CA ALA A 201 -11.50 -0.25 -3.57
C ALA A 201 -10.05 0.17 -3.26
N VAL A 202 -9.87 1.16 -2.38
CA VAL A 202 -8.55 1.58 -1.90
C VAL A 202 -8.53 1.55 -0.38
N VAL A 203 -7.61 0.79 0.19
CA VAL A 203 -7.38 0.69 1.64
C VAL A 203 -6.11 1.45 1.99
N LEU A 204 -6.24 2.52 2.74
CA LEU A 204 -5.12 3.26 3.32
C LEU A 204 -5.00 2.89 4.81
N CYS A 205 -3.85 2.36 5.21
CA CYS A 205 -3.48 2.20 6.61
C CYS A 205 -2.29 3.12 6.92
N ASN A 206 -2.55 4.22 7.62
CA ASN A 206 -1.60 5.31 7.80
C ASN A 206 -1.28 5.55 9.29
N SER A 207 -0.01 5.59 9.65
CA SER A 207 0.42 5.84 11.04
C SER A 207 0.09 7.25 11.54
N GLY A 208 -0.04 8.22 10.65
CA GLY A 208 -0.37 9.61 10.97
C GLY A 208 -1.88 9.88 11.13
N GLY A 209 -2.72 8.84 11.20
CA GLY A 209 -4.18 8.95 11.16
C GLY A 209 -4.73 8.95 9.73
N PHE A 210 -6.03 9.20 9.58
CA PHE A 210 -6.76 9.17 8.30
C PHE A 210 -6.76 7.82 7.59
N SER A 211 -6.39 6.73 8.27
CA SER A 211 -6.64 5.37 7.77
C SER A 211 -8.10 5.24 7.38
N GLN A 212 -8.38 4.69 6.21
CA GLN A 212 -9.75 4.56 5.69
C GLN A 212 -9.81 3.56 4.55
N VAL A 213 -11.00 3.08 4.27
CA VAL A 213 -11.35 2.45 3.00
C VAL A 213 -12.08 3.46 2.13
N SER A 214 -11.73 3.57 0.87
CA SER A 214 -12.45 4.38 -0.12
C SER A 214 -12.97 3.51 -1.24
N MET A 215 -14.25 3.70 -1.56
CA MET A 215 -14.95 3.01 -2.64
C MET A 215 -15.48 4.02 -3.64
N PRO A 216 -15.60 3.68 -4.94
CA PRO A 216 -16.36 4.51 -5.87
C PRO A 216 -17.80 4.65 -5.36
N VAL A 217 -18.44 5.76 -5.67
CA VAL A 217 -19.82 6.09 -5.24
C VAL A 217 -19.94 6.39 -3.73
N LEU A 218 -19.35 5.56 -2.85
CA LEU A 218 -19.47 5.71 -1.40
C LEU A 218 -18.48 6.73 -0.80
N GLY A 219 -17.33 6.94 -1.46
CA GLY A 219 -16.24 7.73 -0.88
C GLY A 219 -15.49 7.00 0.23
N GLY A 220 -14.92 7.75 1.18
CA GLY A 220 -14.12 7.21 2.27
C GLY A 220 -14.94 6.94 3.54
N TYR A 221 -14.75 5.76 4.16
CA TYR A 221 -15.41 5.34 5.40
C TYR A 221 -14.46 4.54 6.30
N GLY A 222 -14.89 4.26 7.54
CA GLY A 222 -14.04 3.62 8.54
C GLY A 222 -12.82 4.47 8.93
N LYS A 223 -12.95 5.82 8.86
CA LYS A 223 -11.85 6.75 9.11
C LYS A 223 -11.40 6.73 10.54
N LEU A 224 -10.08 6.69 10.73
CA LEU A 224 -9.42 6.85 12.01
C LEU A 224 -8.83 8.26 12.12
N GLU A 225 -9.10 8.93 13.24
CA GLU A 225 -8.52 10.25 13.51
C GLU A 225 -7.06 10.14 13.98
N PRO A 226 -6.24 11.20 13.80
CA PRO A 226 -4.87 11.21 14.29
C PRO A 226 -4.77 11.13 15.81
N GLY A 227 -3.69 10.53 16.31
CA GLY A 227 -3.31 10.58 17.74
C GLY A 227 -3.86 9.45 18.59
N GLU A 228 -4.61 8.52 18.03
CA GLU A 228 -5.12 7.35 18.74
C GLU A 228 -4.51 6.06 18.16
N GLU A 229 -3.99 5.20 19.03
CA GLU A 229 -3.60 3.85 18.68
C GLU A 229 -4.86 2.96 18.69
N THR A 230 -5.46 2.79 17.53
CA THR A 230 -6.75 2.10 17.38
C THR A 230 -6.84 1.40 16.03
N MET A 231 -7.90 0.62 15.83
CA MET A 231 -8.22 0.01 14.55
C MET A 231 -9.69 0.27 14.16
N SER A 232 -10.00 0.09 12.89
CA SER A 232 -11.35 0.07 12.35
C SER A 232 -11.56 -1.22 11.56
N VAL A 233 -12.66 -1.92 11.82
CA VAL A 233 -13.12 -3.05 11.01
C VAL A 233 -14.28 -2.55 10.16
N VAL A 234 -14.20 -2.78 8.85
CA VAL A 234 -15.18 -2.29 7.88
C VAL A 234 -15.51 -3.37 6.87
N ASP A 235 -16.76 -3.45 6.48
CA ASP A 235 -17.19 -4.32 5.39
C ASP A 235 -16.93 -3.65 4.04
N VAL A 236 -16.40 -4.42 3.10
CA VAL A 236 -16.14 -3.98 1.72
C VAL A 236 -17.01 -4.79 0.78
N ASP A 237 -18.05 -4.16 0.27
CA ASP A 237 -18.95 -4.74 -0.71
C ASP A 237 -18.41 -4.52 -2.13
N PHE A 238 -17.87 -5.58 -2.74
CA PHE A 238 -17.29 -5.52 -4.08
C PHE A 238 -18.32 -5.42 -5.21
N ASP A 239 -19.61 -5.69 -4.96
CA ASP A 239 -20.68 -5.48 -5.96
C ASP A 239 -20.81 -4.00 -6.34
N ILE A 240 -20.42 -3.11 -5.42
CA ILE A 240 -20.37 -1.66 -5.69
C ILE A 240 -19.39 -1.31 -6.81
N LEU A 241 -18.31 -2.08 -6.97
CA LEU A 241 -17.37 -1.88 -8.08
C LEU A 241 -18.01 -2.18 -9.42
N GLU A 242 -18.87 -3.21 -9.49
CA GLU A 242 -19.63 -3.54 -10.70
C GLU A 242 -20.68 -2.49 -11.00
N ILE A 243 -21.39 -2.00 -9.98
CA ILE A 243 -22.35 -0.89 -10.11
C ILE A 243 -21.64 0.36 -10.67
N ALA A 244 -20.47 0.71 -10.09
CA ALA A 244 -19.70 1.86 -10.54
C ALA A 244 -19.20 1.68 -11.98
N GLU A 245 -18.66 0.50 -12.32
CA GLU A 245 -18.16 0.20 -13.66
C GLU A 245 -19.29 0.23 -14.69
N ASN A 246 -20.46 -0.35 -14.39
CA ASN A 246 -21.62 -0.32 -15.26
C ASN A 246 -22.11 1.12 -15.54
N ASN A 247 -21.93 2.03 -14.58
CA ASN A 247 -22.32 3.42 -14.71
C ASN A 247 -21.28 4.30 -15.42
N TYR A 248 -19.99 4.12 -15.07
CA TYR A 248 -18.90 5.02 -15.52
C TYR A 248 -18.03 4.42 -16.63
N LYS A 249 -17.99 3.09 -16.79
CA LYS A 249 -17.29 2.33 -17.85
C LYS A 249 -15.82 2.64 -17.99
N VAL A 250 -15.15 2.96 -16.88
CA VAL A 250 -13.74 3.36 -16.87
C VAL A 250 -12.84 2.25 -17.37
N ARG A 251 -13.05 1.00 -16.90
CA ARG A 251 -12.24 -0.16 -17.32
C ARG A 251 -12.54 -0.56 -18.76
N GLU A 252 -13.82 -0.54 -19.15
CA GLU A 252 -14.24 -0.76 -20.54
C GLU A 252 -13.54 0.21 -21.49
N ASP A 253 -13.45 1.49 -21.11
CA ASP A 253 -12.79 2.51 -21.92
C ASP A 253 -11.26 2.32 -21.97
N MET A 254 -10.65 1.83 -20.89
CA MET A 254 -9.21 1.48 -20.85
C MET A 254 -8.87 0.30 -21.77
N GLU A 255 -9.74 -0.70 -21.84
CA GLU A 255 -9.55 -1.89 -22.69
C GLU A 255 -9.76 -1.59 -24.19
N ARG A 256 -10.48 -0.54 -24.52
CA ARG A 256 -10.70 -0.12 -25.91
C ARG A 256 -9.38 0.33 -26.54
N ARG A 257 -9.07 -0.14 -27.75
CA ARG A 257 -7.87 0.24 -28.53
C ARG A 257 -7.72 1.75 -28.80
N ASN A 258 -8.70 2.56 -28.44
CA ASN A 258 -8.72 4.01 -28.59
C ASN A 258 -8.32 4.77 -27.32
N TRP A 259 -7.86 4.06 -26.25
CA TRP A 259 -7.29 4.70 -25.07
C TRP A 259 -6.07 5.52 -25.49
N LYS A 260 -6.16 6.84 -25.30
CA LYS A 260 -5.23 7.80 -25.91
C LYS A 260 -4.01 8.14 -25.07
N TYR A 261 -3.90 7.54 -23.89
CA TYR A 261 -2.79 7.82 -22.98
C TYR A 261 -1.74 6.73 -23.14
N THR A 262 -0.52 7.13 -23.52
CA THR A 262 0.62 6.22 -23.65
C THR A 262 1.04 5.72 -22.28
N THR A 263 1.22 4.40 -22.17
CA THR A 263 1.91 3.78 -21.04
C THR A 263 3.44 3.81 -21.29
N GLU A 264 4.25 3.61 -20.24
CA GLU A 264 5.72 3.50 -20.41
C GLU A 264 6.12 2.49 -21.50
N SER A 265 5.37 1.38 -21.65
CA SER A 265 5.61 0.39 -22.69
C SER A 265 5.44 0.92 -24.13
N ASP A 266 4.57 1.92 -24.32
CA ASP A 266 4.36 2.51 -25.64
C ASP A 266 5.48 3.46 -26.05
N LEU A 267 6.15 4.08 -25.06
CA LEU A 267 7.30 4.97 -25.29
C LEU A 267 8.54 4.21 -25.73
N TYR A 268 8.75 2.98 -25.24
CA TYR A 268 9.89 2.14 -25.61
C TYR A 268 9.70 1.42 -26.96
N ASN A 269 8.47 1.26 -27.45
CA ASN A 269 8.19 0.62 -28.74
C ASN A 269 8.21 1.59 -29.93
N GLN A 270 8.49 2.89 -29.72
CA GLN A 270 8.60 3.90 -30.79
C GLN A 270 10.07 4.28 -31.13
N CYS A 271 11.05 3.64 -30.49
CA CYS A 271 12.47 3.70 -30.86
C CYS A 271 12.92 2.36 -31.49
#